data_794df212d96091aa6673c278952665df
#
_entry.id   794df212d96091aa6673c278952665df
#
_cell.length_a   1.000
_cell.length_b   1.000
_cell.length_c   1.000
_cell.angle_alpha   90.00
_cell.angle_beta   90.00
_cell.angle_gamma   90.00
#
_symmetry.space_group_name_H-M   'P 1'
#
loop_
_entity.id
_entity.type
_entity.pdbx_description
1 polymer ?
#
loop_
_entity_poly.entity_id
_entity_poly.type
_entity_poly.pdbx_seq_one_letter_code
_entity_poly.pdbx_strand_id
1 'polypeptide(L)'
;MDVNAFHDRLDAFYAAGDAAGAYAFLRARRDEALAQHDDALLLTADNALIGHCRENVIFDEVEGYYREALKCIEALNLHGTQAEATTFLNTATAFCIMGRGEESEALYDTAEALYRRILPPNDPYMAAVCNNRGLLLRAQGRREEAYASFLKALAVLRECADVEAETAATRLNLASVSPDAATGEAHLASAEAYFASPDGQHDIHRFTFLATRAELAFRRGEWAAAGDGFAATAAAWADAGGAAERRKVLLRNALYSYEKAGDAAAAARVRGELEDLA
;
A
#
# COMPACT_ATOMS: atom_id res chain seq x y z
N MET A 1 25.89 12.09 2.26
CA MET A 1 25.53 10.96 3.16
C MET A 1 25.49 9.72 2.28
N ASP A 2 26.02 8.58 2.73
CA ASP A 2 25.90 7.30 2.04
C ASP A 2 24.41 6.89 1.93
N VAL A 3 24.03 6.21 0.82
CA VAL A 3 22.67 5.79 0.51
C VAL A 3 22.11 4.86 1.61
N ASN A 4 22.93 3.97 2.17
CA ASN A 4 22.48 3.10 3.26
C ASN A 4 22.15 3.92 4.51
N ALA A 5 23.01 4.86 4.90
CA ALA A 5 22.76 5.74 6.04
C ALA A 5 21.54 6.67 5.82
N PHE A 6 21.21 6.98 4.57
CA PHE A 6 19.96 7.69 4.22
C PHE A 6 18.74 6.83 4.52
N HIS A 7 18.72 5.59 4.06
CA HIS A 7 17.60 4.67 4.30
C HIS A 7 17.46 4.30 5.78
N ASP A 8 18.55 3.95 6.46
CA ASP A 8 18.54 3.65 7.90
C ASP A 8 17.91 4.79 8.72
N ARG A 9 18.24 6.04 8.35
CA ARG A 9 17.69 7.21 9.04
C ARG A 9 16.21 7.43 8.73
N LEU A 10 15.79 7.20 7.50
CA LEU A 10 14.40 7.29 7.08
C LEU A 10 13.54 6.21 7.77
N ASP A 11 14.03 4.98 7.80
CA ASP A 11 13.38 3.84 8.46
C ASP A 11 13.20 4.07 9.96
N ALA A 12 14.18 4.72 10.61
CA ALA A 12 14.08 5.10 12.02
C ALA A 12 12.91 6.09 12.28
N PHE A 13 12.62 7.03 11.37
CA PHE A 13 11.45 7.89 11.47
C PHE A 13 10.15 7.12 11.32
N TYR A 14 10.07 6.22 10.33
CA TYR A 14 8.88 5.41 10.11
C TYR A 14 8.62 4.42 11.26
N ALA A 15 9.67 3.80 11.79
CA ALA A 15 9.56 2.93 12.97
C ALA A 15 9.07 3.67 14.22
N ALA A 16 9.40 4.96 14.35
CA ALA A 16 8.91 5.83 15.41
C ALA A 16 7.50 6.41 15.16
N GLY A 17 6.90 6.15 13.99
CA GLY A 17 5.64 6.79 13.59
C GLY A 17 5.74 8.29 13.29
N ASP A 18 6.97 8.82 13.14
CA ASP A 18 7.24 10.23 12.93
C ASP A 18 7.25 10.59 11.43
N ALA A 19 6.06 10.58 10.82
CA ALA A 19 5.89 10.95 9.42
C ALA A 19 6.30 12.40 9.13
N ALA A 20 6.08 13.32 10.06
CA ALA A 20 6.47 14.72 9.91
C ALA A 20 8.00 14.88 9.93
N GLY A 21 8.70 14.18 10.83
CA GLY A 21 10.15 14.13 10.86
C GLY A 21 10.75 13.50 9.62
N ALA A 22 10.15 12.40 9.12
CA ALA A 22 10.53 11.79 7.85
C ALA A 22 10.43 12.78 6.69
N TYR A 23 9.31 13.48 6.56
CA TYR A 23 9.13 14.49 5.52
C TYR A 23 10.13 15.63 5.60
N ALA A 24 10.34 16.18 6.79
CA ALA A 24 11.33 17.25 7.01
C ALA A 24 12.76 16.79 6.65
N PHE A 25 13.12 15.56 7.03
CA PHE A 25 14.40 14.96 6.68
C PHE A 25 14.56 14.82 5.16
N LEU A 26 13.57 14.28 4.47
CA LEU A 26 13.59 14.08 3.02
C LEU A 26 13.74 15.41 2.27
N ARG A 27 12.97 16.43 2.67
CA ARG A 27 13.08 17.77 2.10
C ARG A 27 14.47 18.39 2.32
N ALA A 28 15.02 18.28 3.53
CA ALA A 28 16.35 18.78 3.82
C ALA A 28 17.44 18.08 2.97
N ARG A 29 17.31 16.77 2.74
CA ARG A 29 18.25 16.03 1.86
C ARG A 29 18.12 16.44 0.40
N ARG A 30 16.90 16.67 -0.04
CA ARG A 30 16.64 17.22 -1.39
C ARG A 30 17.27 18.61 -1.57
N ASP A 31 17.08 19.51 -0.61
CA ASP A 31 17.63 20.87 -0.67
C ASP A 31 19.17 20.84 -0.66
N GLU A 32 19.77 19.96 0.14
CA GLU A 32 21.21 19.72 0.14
C GLU A 32 21.71 19.22 -1.23
N ALA A 33 21.02 18.25 -1.83
CA ALA A 33 21.38 17.72 -3.15
C ALA A 33 21.35 18.81 -4.22
N LEU A 34 20.32 19.64 -4.21
CA LEU A 34 20.20 20.79 -5.13
C LEU A 34 21.34 21.79 -4.91
N ALA A 35 21.68 22.13 -3.66
CA ALA A 35 22.75 23.07 -3.35
C ALA A 35 24.15 22.54 -3.73
N GLN A 36 24.35 21.22 -3.70
CA GLN A 36 25.61 20.57 -4.03
C GLN A 36 25.68 20.06 -5.48
N HIS A 37 24.61 20.20 -6.26
CA HIS A 37 24.48 19.61 -7.59
C HIS A 37 24.74 18.09 -7.59
N ASP A 38 24.24 17.41 -6.56
CA ASP A 38 24.35 15.96 -6.38
C ASP A 38 23.11 15.26 -6.94
N ASP A 39 23.13 14.94 -8.22
CA ASP A 39 22.02 14.30 -8.93
C ASP A 39 21.69 12.89 -8.36
N ALA A 40 22.67 12.20 -7.79
CA ALA A 40 22.44 10.87 -7.21
C ALA A 40 21.66 10.95 -5.89
N LEU A 41 22.05 11.88 -5.01
CA LEU A 41 21.29 12.16 -3.79
C LEU A 41 19.92 12.74 -4.11
N LEU A 42 19.82 13.59 -5.12
CA LEU A 42 18.54 14.18 -5.56
C LEU A 42 17.57 13.12 -6.05
N LEU A 43 18.03 12.20 -6.90
CA LEU A 43 17.22 11.06 -7.39
C LEU A 43 16.73 10.18 -6.22
N THR A 44 17.61 9.91 -5.25
CA THR A 44 17.25 9.11 -4.07
C THR A 44 16.19 9.83 -3.22
N ALA A 45 16.38 11.13 -2.96
CA ALA A 45 15.46 11.94 -2.17
C ALA A 45 14.10 12.11 -2.86
N ASP A 46 14.07 12.37 -4.17
CA ASP A 46 12.83 12.54 -4.93
C ASP A 46 12.03 11.23 -5.00
N ASN A 47 12.67 10.08 -5.20
CA ASN A 47 11.99 8.77 -5.14
C ASN A 47 11.40 8.49 -3.75
N ALA A 48 12.13 8.80 -2.68
CA ALA A 48 11.64 8.65 -1.32
C ALA A 48 10.49 9.63 -1.01
N LEU A 49 10.55 10.86 -1.52
CA LEU A 49 9.47 11.86 -1.41
C LEU A 49 8.21 11.43 -2.16
N ILE A 50 8.32 10.85 -3.36
CA ILE A 50 7.17 10.27 -4.08
C ILE A 50 6.48 9.21 -3.22
N GLY A 51 7.26 8.30 -2.61
CA GLY A 51 6.73 7.28 -1.70
C GLY A 51 6.07 7.89 -0.46
N HIS A 52 6.75 8.82 0.21
CA HIS A 52 6.22 9.50 1.39
C HIS A 52 4.92 10.27 1.10
N CYS A 53 4.90 11.03 0.01
CA CYS A 53 3.73 11.82 -0.40
C CYS A 53 2.53 10.94 -0.74
N ARG A 54 2.77 9.79 -1.36
CA ARG A 54 1.75 8.78 -1.64
C ARG A 54 1.08 8.27 -0.35
N GLU A 55 1.87 7.95 0.67
CA GLU A 55 1.38 7.39 1.94
C GLU A 55 0.65 8.43 2.79
N ASN A 56 1.06 9.69 2.70
CA ASN A 56 0.49 10.78 3.48
C ASN A 56 -0.50 11.67 2.70
N VAL A 57 -0.87 11.27 1.47
CA VAL A 57 -1.86 11.97 0.61
C VAL A 57 -1.44 13.42 0.30
N ILE A 58 -0.14 13.65 0.06
CA ILE A 58 0.43 14.96 -0.32
C ILE A 58 0.70 14.96 -1.83
N PHE A 59 -0.32 15.24 -2.64
CA PHE A 59 -0.24 14.99 -4.08
C PHE A 59 0.34 16.13 -4.92
N ASP A 60 0.27 17.36 -4.44
CA ASP A 60 0.61 18.57 -5.23
C ASP A 60 2.09 18.60 -5.68
N GLU A 61 2.98 17.94 -4.96
CA GLU A 61 4.42 17.96 -5.22
C GLU A 61 4.92 16.72 -6.01
N VAL A 62 4.14 15.64 -6.07
CA VAL A 62 4.57 14.35 -6.65
C VAL A 62 5.07 14.47 -8.08
N GLU A 63 4.34 15.23 -8.91
CA GLU A 63 4.72 15.41 -10.32
C GLU A 63 6.01 16.23 -10.46
N GLY A 64 6.27 17.15 -9.54
CA GLY A 64 7.52 17.91 -9.47
C GLY A 64 8.71 17.01 -9.18
N TYR A 65 8.60 16.15 -8.18
CA TYR A 65 9.64 15.17 -7.82
C TYR A 65 9.89 14.17 -8.94
N TYR A 66 8.83 13.68 -9.57
CA TYR A 66 8.97 12.78 -10.73
C TYR A 66 9.71 13.41 -11.89
N ARG A 67 9.37 14.64 -12.28
CA ARG A 67 10.06 15.36 -13.36
C ARG A 67 11.54 15.60 -13.05
N GLU A 68 11.87 15.91 -11.80
CA GLU A 68 13.26 16.12 -11.39
C GLU A 68 14.03 14.79 -11.37
N ALA A 69 13.42 13.71 -10.85
CA ALA A 69 14.01 12.38 -10.92
C ALA A 69 14.34 11.93 -12.35
N LEU A 70 13.50 12.25 -13.34
CA LEU A 70 13.78 11.96 -14.75
C LEU A 70 15.00 12.72 -15.27
N LYS A 71 15.19 13.99 -14.87
CA LYS A 71 16.40 14.76 -15.23
C LYS A 71 17.66 14.17 -14.61
N CYS A 72 17.58 13.72 -13.35
CA CYS A 72 18.70 13.05 -12.71
C CYS A 72 19.05 11.73 -13.41
N ILE A 73 18.05 10.94 -13.83
CA ILE A 73 18.25 9.71 -14.61
C ILE A 73 19.00 10.01 -15.92
N GLU A 74 18.60 11.04 -16.64
CA GLU A 74 19.29 11.50 -17.85
C GLU A 74 20.71 11.95 -17.54
N ALA A 75 20.92 12.85 -16.56
CA ALA A 75 22.21 13.41 -16.20
C ALA A 75 23.21 12.32 -15.75
N LEU A 76 22.74 11.32 -15.02
CA LEU A 76 23.53 10.19 -14.54
C LEU A 76 23.63 9.03 -15.54
N ASN A 77 23.01 9.15 -16.71
CA ASN A 77 22.96 8.10 -17.73
C ASN A 77 22.44 6.76 -17.20
N LEU A 78 21.34 6.80 -16.43
CA LEU A 78 20.75 5.63 -15.75
C LEU A 78 19.58 4.99 -16.53
N HIS A 79 19.45 5.30 -17.84
CA HIS A 79 18.43 4.66 -18.68
C HIS A 79 18.63 3.16 -18.79
N GLY A 80 17.52 2.43 -18.68
CA GLY A 80 17.51 0.97 -18.73
C GLY A 80 18.02 0.31 -17.45
N THR A 81 18.15 1.05 -16.36
CA THR A 81 18.60 0.53 -15.06
C THR A 81 17.45 0.30 -14.09
N GLN A 82 17.75 -0.36 -12.99
CA GLN A 82 16.80 -0.57 -11.89
C GLN A 82 16.34 0.77 -11.27
N ALA A 83 17.19 1.78 -11.20
CA ALA A 83 16.85 3.09 -10.67
C ALA A 83 15.72 3.74 -11.48
N GLU A 84 15.82 3.70 -12.82
CA GLU A 84 14.76 4.19 -13.71
C GLU A 84 13.46 3.39 -13.53
N ALA A 85 13.54 2.05 -13.51
CA ALA A 85 12.38 1.18 -13.33
C ALA A 85 11.67 1.44 -11.99
N THR A 86 12.44 1.64 -10.91
CA THR A 86 11.90 1.96 -9.58
C THR A 86 11.23 3.34 -9.56
N THR A 87 11.79 4.33 -10.24
CA THR A 87 11.18 5.67 -10.37
C THR A 87 9.80 5.58 -11.05
N PHE A 88 9.70 4.83 -12.16
CA PHE A 88 8.41 4.60 -12.81
C PHE A 88 7.42 3.85 -11.92
N LEU A 89 7.86 2.80 -11.22
CA LEU A 89 7.03 2.01 -10.32
C LEU A 89 6.45 2.86 -9.17
N ASN A 90 7.29 3.66 -8.51
CA ASN A 90 6.88 4.53 -7.41
C ASN A 90 5.89 5.60 -7.89
N THR A 91 6.19 6.23 -9.03
CA THR A 91 5.31 7.26 -9.62
C THR A 91 3.98 6.66 -10.08
N ALA A 92 4.00 5.47 -10.71
CA ALA A 92 2.78 4.77 -11.11
C ALA A 92 1.87 4.52 -9.92
N THR A 93 2.44 4.08 -8.79
CA THR A 93 1.68 3.82 -7.56
C THR A 93 1.08 5.11 -6.99
N ALA A 94 1.83 6.21 -6.99
CA ALA A 94 1.33 7.51 -6.56
C ALA A 94 0.18 7.98 -7.49
N PHE A 95 0.34 7.90 -8.80
CA PHE A 95 -0.69 8.28 -9.78
C PHE A 95 -1.95 7.42 -9.67
N CYS A 96 -1.81 6.13 -9.34
CA CYS A 96 -2.95 5.26 -9.06
C CYS A 96 -3.81 5.82 -7.92
N ILE A 97 -3.18 6.20 -6.79
CA ILE A 97 -3.89 6.75 -5.63
C ILE A 97 -4.47 8.14 -5.92
N MET A 98 -3.81 8.92 -6.77
CA MET A 98 -4.31 10.21 -7.27
C MET A 98 -5.50 10.09 -8.25
N GLY A 99 -5.92 8.86 -8.61
CA GLY A 99 -6.99 8.62 -9.58
C GLY A 99 -6.58 8.81 -11.05
N ARG A 100 -5.26 8.94 -11.34
CA ARG A 100 -4.70 9.08 -12.70
C ARG A 100 -4.43 7.70 -13.31
N GLY A 101 -5.50 6.91 -13.47
CA GLY A 101 -5.42 5.48 -13.79
C GLY A 101 -4.70 5.16 -15.11
N GLU A 102 -4.97 5.90 -16.19
CA GLU A 102 -4.34 5.68 -17.51
C GLU A 102 -2.82 5.95 -17.47
N GLU A 103 -2.42 7.04 -16.83
CA GLU A 103 -1.01 7.40 -16.69
C GLU A 103 -0.28 6.41 -15.77
N SER A 104 -0.94 5.98 -14.70
CA SER A 104 -0.44 4.93 -13.81
C SER A 104 -0.20 3.61 -14.58
N GLU A 105 -1.15 3.19 -15.41
CA GLU A 105 -1.05 1.95 -16.19
C GLU A 105 0.12 2.00 -17.17
N ALA A 106 0.31 3.12 -17.88
CA ALA A 106 1.43 3.33 -18.80
C ALA A 106 2.80 3.26 -18.10
N LEU A 107 2.90 3.85 -16.90
CA LEU A 107 4.12 3.80 -16.09
C LEU A 107 4.41 2.38 -15.54
N TYR A 108 3.38 1.63 -15.13
CA TYR A 108 3.56 0.23 -14.76
C TYR A 108 4.02 -0.63 -15.93
N ASP A 109 3.48 -0.43 -17.13
CA ASP A 109 3.93 -1.14 -18.35
C ASP A 109 5.42 -0.86 -18.61
N THR A 110 5.84 0.40 -18.47
CA THR A 110 7.24 0.80 -18.66
C THR A 110 8.15 0.18 -17.59
N ALA A 111 7.77 0.26 -16.31
CA ALA A 111 8.53 -0.34 -15.21
C ALA A 111 8.66 -1.86 -15.38
N GLU A 112 7.56 -2.55 -15.70
CA GLU A 112 7.55 -4.01 -15.92
C GLU A 112 8.46 -4.41 -17.08
N ALA A 113 8.41 -3.67 -18.20
CA ALA A 113 9.28 -3.95 -19.36
C ALA A 113 10.77 -3.76 -19.02
N LEU A 114 11.11 -2.75 -18.23
CA LEU A 114 12.48 -2.52 -17.76
C LEU A 114 12.94 -3.63 -16.81
N TYR A 115 12.18 -3.95 -15.78
CA TYR A 115 12.54 -5.00 -14.82
C TYR A 115 12.71 -6.35 -15.50
N ARG A 116 11.84 -6.72 -16.44
CA ARG A 116 11.98 -7.97 -17.22
C ARG A 116 13.28 -8.07 -18.00
N ARG A 117 13.88 -6.94 -18.37
CA ARG A 117 15.17 -6.93 -19.10
C ARG A 117 16.38 -7.08 -18.20
N ILE A 118 16.28 -6.61 -16.96
CA ILE A 118 17.44 -6.43 -16.07
C ILE A 118 17.44 -7.38 -14.86
N LEU A 119 16.29 -7.91 -14.48
CA LEU A 119 16.15 -8.78 -13.32
C LEU A 119 15.77 -10.21 -13.71
N PRO A 120 16.13 -11.20 -12.89
CA PRO A 120 15.63 -12.55 -13.06
C PRO A 120 14.11 -12.61 -12.86
N PRO A 121 13.41 -13.58 -13.49
CA PRO A 121 11.94 -13.68 -13.38
C PRO A 121 11.40 -13.86 -11.97
N ASN A 122 12.22 -14.38 -11.06
CA ASN A 122 11.91 -14.61 -9.64
C ASN A 122 12.47 -13.54 -8.72
N ASP A 123 12.75 -12.34 -9.23
CA ASP A 123 13.16 -11.21 -8.40
C ASP A 123 11.94 -10.61 -7.68
N PRO A 124 12.03 -10.23 -6.37
CA PRO A 124 10.93 -9.63 -5.62
C PRO A 124 10.33 -8.37 -6.25
N TYR A 125 11.11 -7.58 -7.00
CA TYR A 125 10.59 -6.42 -7.73
C TYR A 125 9.56 -6.81 -8.80
N MET A 126 9.67 -7.99 -9.39
CA MET A 126 8.64 -8.48 -10.33
C MET A 126 7.32 -8.75 -9.62
N ALA A 127 7.38 -9.25 -8.38
CA ALA A 127 6.17 -9.39 -7.55
C ALA A 127 5.58 -8.03 -7.17
N ALA A 128 6.41 -7.05 -6.81
CA ALA A 128 5.98 -5.69 -6.47
C ALA A 128 5.22 -5.03 -7.64
N VAL A 129 5.74 -5.12 -8.87
CA VAL A 129 5.04 -4.61 -10.07
C VAL A 129 3.68 -5.27 -10.24
N CYS A 130 3.62 -6.61 -10.15
CA CYS A 130 2.35 -7.34 -10.28
C CYS A 130 1.35 -6.98 -9.18
N ASN A 131 1.81 -6.84 -7.92
CA ASN A 131 0.95 -6.41 -6.80
C ASN A 131 0.39 -5.01 -7.02
N ASN A 132 1.23 -4.04 -7.35
CA ASN A 132 0.81 -2.65 -7.52
C ASN A 132 -0.12 -2.49 -8.74
N ARG A 133 0.16 -3.21 -9.84
CA ARG A 133 -0.76 -3.29 -10.98
C ARG A 133 -2.11 -3.90 -10.59
N GLY A 134 -2.12 -4.95 -9.76
CA GLY A 134 -3.33 -5.54 -9.21
C GLY A 134 -4.15 -4.54 -8.40
N LEU A 135 -3.51 -3.68 -7.62
CA LEU A 135 -4.17 -2.60 -6.87
C LEU A 135 -4.82 -1.57 -7.80
N LEU A 136 -4.14 -1.17 -8.89
CA LEU A 136 -4.72 -0.29 -9.91
C LEU A 136 -5.95 -0.94 -10.56
N LEU A 137 -5.84 -2.17 -11.02
CA LEU A 137 -6.94 -2.90 -11.67
C LEU A 137 -8.13 -3.06 -10.73
N ARG A 138 -7.88 -3.32 -9.44
CA ARG A 138 -8.92 -3.32 -8.41
C ARG A 138 -9.62 -1.97 -8.27
N ALA A 139 -8.87 -0.88 -8.24
CA ALA A 139 -9.41 0.49 -8.15
C ALA A 139 -10.26 0.85 -9.38
N GLN A 140 -9.93 0.32 -10.56
CA GLN A 140 -10.71 0.43 -11.79
C GLN A 140 -11.93 -0.51 -11.86
N GLY A 141 -12.15 -1.36 -10.84
CA GLY A 141 -13.23 -2.35 -10.84
C GLY A 141 -12.96 -3.61 -11.69
N ARG A 142 -11.78 -3.76 -12.28
CA ARG A 142 -11.33 -4.89 -13.12
C ARG A 142 -10.86 -6.05 -12.23
N ARG A 143 -11.83 -6.63 -11.47
CA ARG A 143 -11.53 -7.57 -10.37
C ARG A 143 -10.84 -8.86 -10.83
N GLU A 144 -11.27 -9.46 -11.96
CA GLU A 144 -10.67 -10.70 -12.49
C GLU A 144 -9.22 -10.47 -12.92
N GLU A 145 -8.93 -9.33 -13.56
CA GLU A 145 -7.59 -8.98 -13.97
C GLU A 145 -6.70 -8.67 -12.76
N ALA A 146 -7.25 -7.99 -11.73
CA ALA A 146 -6.56 -7.77 -10.47
C ALA A 146 -6.19 -9.09 -9.79
N TYR A 147 -7.15 -10.03 -9.72
CA TYR A 147 -6.90 -11.36 -9.16
C TYR A 147 -5.79 -12.10 -9.91
N ALA A 148 -5.82 -12.09 -11.24
CA ALA A 148 -4.77 -12.70 -12.07
C ALA A 148 -3.39 -12.03 -11.85
N SER A 149 -3.36 -10.72 -11.65
CA SER A 149 -2.13 -9.96 -11.38
C SER A 149 -1.53 -10.33 -10.02
N PHE A 150 -2.36 -10.42 -8.97
CA PHE A 150 -1.91 -10.87 -7.65
C PHE A 150 -1.47 -12.34 -7.64
N LEU A 151 -2.08 -13.22 -8.43
CA LEU A 151 -1.60 -14.60 -8.58
C LEU A 151 -0.20 -14.66 -9.21
N LYS A 152 0.10 -13.79 -10.19
CA LYS A 152 1.46 -13.67 -10.75
C LYS A 152 2.45 -13.22 -9.69
N ALA A 153 2.10 -12.21 -8.88
CA ALA A 153 2.93 -11.77 -7.77
C ALA A 153 3.22 -12.91 -6.78
N LEU A 154 2.19 -13.64 -6.38
CA LEU A 154 2.34 -14.79 -5.46
C LEU A 154 3.20 -15.91 -6.07
N ALA A 155 3.13 -16.12 -7.38
CA ALA A 155 3.97 -17.12 -8.05
C ALA A 155 5.46 -16.74 -7.99
N VAL A 156 5.78 -15.46 -8.18
CA VAL A 156 7.17 -14.97 -8.02
C VAL A 156 7.64 -15.12 -6.58
N LEU A 157 6.85 -14.67 -5.60
CA LEU A 157 7.22 -14.70 -4.19
C LEU A 157 7.48 -16.12 -3.67
N ARG A 158 6.84 -17.15 -4.22
CA ARG A 158 7.09 -18.54 -3.84
C ARG A 158 8.51 -19.03 -4.14
N GLU A 159 9.20 -18.37 -5.05
CA GLU A 159 10.60 -18.69 -5.44
C GLU A 159 11.61 -17.78 -4.72
N CYS A 160 11.13 -16.85 -3.87
CA CYS A 160 11.96 -15.92 -3.11
C CYS A 160 12.12 -16.39 -1.65
N ALA A 161 13.22 -15.98 -1.02
CA ALA A 161 13.44 -16.14 0.43
C ALA A 161 13.14 -14.84 1.16
N ASP A 162 12.79 -14.92 2.44
CA ASP A 162 12.60 -13.78 3.34
C ASP A 162 11.55 -12.75 2.83
N VAL A 163 10.41 -13.27 2.32
CA VAL A 163 9.32 -12.48 1.71
C VAL A 163 7.95 -12.78 2.37
N GLU A 164 7.96 -13.11 3.65
CA GLU A 164 6.75 -13.48 4.39
C GLU A 164 5.73 -12.32 4.45
N ALA A 165 6.21 -11.09 4.65
CA ALA A 165 5.38 -9.89 4.69
C ALA A 165 4.72 -9.63 3.34
N GLU A 166 5.50 -9.63 2.25
CA GLU A 166 5.02 -9.44 0.88
C GLU A 166 4.06 -10.55 0.47
N THR A 167 4.34 -11.78 0.88
CA THR A 167 3.47 -12.94 0.64
C THR A 167 2.14 -12.77 1.37
N ALA A 168 2.15 -12.35 2.63
CA ALA A 168 0.95 -12.11 3.41
C ALA A 168 0.12 -10.95 2.82
N ALA A 169 0.77 -9.84 2.44
CA ALA A 169 0.13 -8.71 1.78
C ALA A 169 -0.49 -9.10 0.43
N THR A 170 0.22 -9.92 -0.37
CA THR A 170 -0.31 -10.43 -1.66
C THR A 170 -1.53 -11.33 -1.45
N ARG A 171 -1.50 -12.20 -0.44
CA ARG A 171 -2.65 -13.05 -0.10
C ARG A 171 -3.84 -12.23 0.39
N LEU A 172 -3.60 -11.17 1.15
CA LEU A 172 -4.63 -10.21 1.56
C LEU A 172 -5.27 -9.52 0.35
N ASN A 173 -4.45 -9.08 -0.61
CA ASN A 173 -4.94 -8.52 -1.87
C ASN A 173 -5.79 -9.54 -2.65
N LEU A 174 -5.34 -10.79 -2.77
CA LEU A 174 -6.11 -11.88 -3.38
C LEU A 174 -7.46 -12.10 -2.68
N ALA A 175 -7.48 -12.13 -1.35
CA ALA A 175 -8.70 -12.28 -0.58
C ALA A 175 -9.73 -11.18 -0.92
N SER A 176 -9.28 -9.93 -1.04
CA SER A 176 -10.14 -8.77 -1.29
C SER A 176 -10.83 -8.80 -2.67
N VAL A 177 -10.20 -9.41 -3.69
CA VAL A 177 -10.71 -9.49 -5.06
C VAL A 177 -11.16 -10.89 -5.47
N SER A 178 -11.15 -11.85 -4.57
CA SER A 178 -11.54 -13.25 -4.85
C SER A 178 -12.92 -13.35 -5.46
N PRO A 179 -13.14 -14.31 -6.37
CA PRO A 179 -14.42 -14.50 -7.08
C PRO A 179 -15.56 -14.85 -6.11
N ASP A 180 -15.24 -15.57 -5.04
CA ASP A 180 -16.17 -15.97 -3.99
C ASP A 180 -15.54 -15.87 -2.58
N ALA A 181 -16.40 -15.94 -1.56
CA ALA A 181 -15.95 -15.79 -0.18
C ALA A 181 -15.05 -16.95 0.29
N ALA A 182 -15.30 -18.17 -0.15
CA ALA A 182 -14.52 -19.35 0.27
C ALA A 182 -13.09 -19.28 -0.25
N THR A 183 -12.90 -18.89 -1.51
CA THR A 183 -11.58 -18.63 -2.09
C THR A 183 -10.86 -17.49 -1.35
N GLY A 184 -11.60 -16.43 -1.02
CA GLY A 184 -11.06 -15.31 -0.25
C GLY A 184 -10.57 -15.73 1.14
N GLU A 185 -11.33 -16.57 1.83
CA GLU A 185 -10.95 -17.11 3.13
C GLU A 185 -9.73 -18.01 3.08
N ALA A 186 -9.59 -18.83 2.06
CA ALA A 186 -8.41 -19.68 1.89
C ALA A 186 -7.13 -18.83 1.76
N HIS A 187 -7.22 -17.70 1.05
CA HIS A 187 -6.10 -16.75 0.98
C HIS A 187 -5.86 -16.07 2.32
N LEU A 188 -6.92 -15.61 3.00
CA LEU A 188 -6.82 -14.92 4.27
C LEU A 188 -6.24 -15.84 5.38
N ALA A 189 -6.73 -17.08 5.46
CA ALA A 189 -6.21 -18.09 6.39
C ALA A 189 -4.72 -18.39 6.16
N SER A 190 -4.28 -18.36 4.91
CA SER A 190 -2.85 -18.53 4.57
C SER A 190 -1.97 -17.35 4.97
N ALA A 191 -2.54 -16.16 5.23
CA ALA A 191 -1.83 -14.98 5.71
C ALA A 191 -1.92 -14.84 7.26
N GLU A 192 -2.81 -15.57 7.91
CA GLU A 192 -3.13 -15.40 9.33
C GLU A 192 -1.91 -15.64 10.23
N ALA A 193 -1.10 -16.64 9.93
CA ALA A 193 0.09 -16.96 10.71
C ALA A 193 1.08 -15.78 10.77
N TYR A 194 1.28 -15.09 9.64
CA TYR A 194 2.11 -13.89 9.59
C TYR A 194 1.52 -12.75 10.43
N PHE A 195 0.23 -12.39 10.23
CA PHE A 195 -0.40 -11.30 11.00
C PHE A 195 -0.59 -11.61 12.49
N ALA A 196 -0.48 -12.88 12.91
CA ALA A 196 -0.43 -13.29 14.32
C ALA A 196 0.99 -13.24 14.92
N SER A 197 2.04 -13.18 14.10
CA SER A 197 3.44 -13.11 14.56
C SER A 197 3.76 -11.73 15.17
N PRO A 198 4.87 -11.61 15.94
CA PRO A 198 5.30 -10.31 16.46
C PRO A 198 5.49 -9.25 15.36
N ASP A 199 6.10 -9.59 14.24
CA ASP A 199 6.30 -8.68 13.11
C ASP A 199 4.98 -8.28 12.46
N GLY A 200 4.10 -9.24 12.21
CA GLY A 200 2.78 -9.00 11.64
C GLY A 200 1.84 -8.17 12.53
N GLN A 201 2.04 -8.18 13.86
CA GLN A 201 1.30 -7.32 14.78
C GLN A 201 1.62 -5.83 14.60
N HIS A 202 2.81 -5.51 14.08
CA HIS A 202 3.26 -4.15 13.80
C HIS A 202 3.20 -3.80 12.31
N ASP A 203 2.81 -4.75 11.44
CA ASP A 203 2.70 -4.55 10.01
C ASP A 203 1.58 -3.54 9.68
N ILE A 204 1.85 -2.64 8.74
CA ILE A 204 0.92 -1.61 8.26
C ILE A 204 -0.37 -2.21 7.68
N HIS A 205 -0.30 -3.44 7.15
CA HIS A 205 -1.45 -4.15 6.57
C HIS A 205 -2.33 -4.88 7.60
N ARG A 206 -1.94 -4.93 8.89
CA ARG A 206 -2.70 -5.62 9.93
C ARG A 206 -4.17 -5.17 9.98
N PHE A 207 -4.43 -3.88 9.95
CA PHE A 207 -5.81 -3.36 9.99
C PHE A 207 -6.58 -3.67 8.71
N THR A 208 -5.89 -3.73 7.57
CA THR A 208 -6.47 -4.16 6.31
C THR A 208 -6.83 -5.64 6.36
N PHE A 209 -5.99 -6.48 6.98
CA PHE A 209 -6.27 -7.90 7.23
C PHE A 209 -7.55 -8.08 8.07
N LEU A 210 -7.68 -7.36 9.18
CA LEU A 210 -8.86 -7.41 10.04
C LEU A 210 -10.13 -6.94 9.31
N ALA A 211 -10.05 -5.84 8.57
CA ALA A 211 -11.15 -5.32 7.77
C ALA A 211 -11.57 -6.28 6.63
N THR A 212 -10.60 -6.91 5.94
CA THR A 212 -10.90 -7.89 4.89
C THR A 212 -11.59 -9.13 5.44
N ARG A 213 -11.23 -9.57 6.65
CA ARG A 213 -11.92 -10.67 7.33
C ARG A 213 -13.40 -10.33 7.62
N ALA A 214 -13.66 -9.11 8.07
CA ALA A 214 -15.03 -8.62 8.27
C ALA A 214 -15.81 -8.51 6.95
N GLU A 215 -15.17 -8.05 5.86
CA GLU A 215 -15.77 -8.00 4.53
C GLU A 215 -16.14 -9.39 4.00
N LEU A 216 -15.29 -10.39 4.19
CA LEU A 216 -15.61 -11.77 3.79
C LEU A 216 -16.79 -12.35 4.58
N ALA A 217 -16.89 -12.07 5.88
CA ALA A 217 -18.07 -12.42 6.68
C ALA A 217 -19.34 -11.74 6.13
N PHE A 218 -19.25 -10.46 5.75
CA PHE A 218 -20.36 -9.75 5.09
C PHE A 218 -20.79 -10.42 3.78
N ARG A 219 -19.82 -10.79 2.93
CA ARG A 219 -20.08 -11.47 1.65
C ARG A 219 -20.75 -12.85 1.82
N ARG A 220 -20.57 -13.51 2.96
CA ARG A 220 -21.26 -14.76 3.32
C ARG A 220 -22.66 -14.55 3.89
N GLY A 221 -23.08 -13.30 4.12
CA GLY A 221 -24.33 -12.98 4.79
C GLY A 221 -24.28 -13.07 6.31
N GLU A 222 -23.10 -13.20 6.90
CA GLU A 222 -22.84 -13.19 8.34
C GLU A 222 -22.76 -11.75 8.86
N TRP A 223 -23.84 -11.00 8.65
CA TRP A 223 -23.82 -9.54 8.78
C TRP A 223 -23.53 -9.06 10.20
N ALA A 224 -24.00 -9.76 11.25
CA ALA A 224 -23.68 -9.40 12.63
C ALA A 224 -22.17 -9.54 12.90
N ALA A 225 -21.57 -10.69 12.51
CA ALA A 225 -20.15 -10.93 12.67
C ALA A 225 -19.29 -9.93 11.85
N ALA A 226 -19.76 -9.54 10.66
CA ALA A 226 -19.11 -8.50 9.86
C ALA A 226 -19.16 -7.15 10.59
N GLY A 227 -20.30 -6.79 11.17
CA GLY A 227 -20.46 -5.55 11.96
C GLY A 227 -19.50 -5.52 13.15
N ASP A 228 -19.43 -6.62 13.91
CA ASP A 228 -18.50 -6.77 15.03
C ASP A 228 -17.04 -6.65 14.59
N GLY A 229 -16.67 -7.28 13.48
CA GLY A 229 -15.33 -7.24 12.91
C GLY A 229 -14.90 -5.82 12.47
N PHE A 230 -15.76 -5.10 11.78
CA PHE A 230 -15.49 -3.72 11.38
C PHE A 230 -15.42 -2.77 12.58
N ALA A 231 -16.33 -2.90 13.56
CA ALA A 231 -16.32 -2.09 14.78
C ALA A 231 -15.07 -2.32 15.61
N ALA A 232 -14.67 -3.58 15.81
CA ALA A 232 -13.45 -3.95 16.52
C ALA A 232 -12.19 -3.40 15.81
N THR A 233 -12.17 -3.47 14.46
CA THR A 233 -11.08 -2.90 13.66
C THR A 233 -11.03 -1.37 13.80
N ALA A 234 -12.18 -0.68 13.84
CA ALA A 234 -12.26 0.76 14.04
C ALA A 234 -11.75 1.20 15.42
N ALA A 235 -12.06 0.43 16.47
CA ALA A 235 -11.56 0.66 17.81
C ALA A 235 -10.03 0.47 17.88
N ALA A 236 -9.53 -0.68 17.39
CA ALA A 236 -8.09 -0.97 17.36
C ALA A 236 -7.31 0.06 16.51
N TRP A 237 -7.88 0.58 15.42
CA TRP A 237 -7.29 1.65 14.62
C TRP A 237 -7.18 2.96 15.41
N ALA A 238 -8.21 3.31 16.20
CA ALA A 238 -8.20 4.50 17.04
C ALA A 238 -7.17 4.38 18.18
N ASP A 239 -7.10 3.22 18.83
CA ASP A 239 -6.14 2.95 19.91
C ASP A 239 -4.68 3.05 19.42
N ALA A 240 -4.44 2.72 18.15
CA ALA A 240 -3.15 2.89 17.49
C ALA A 240 -2.87 4.33 17.01
N GLY A 241 -3.73 5.31 17.34
CA GLY A 241 -3.57 6.71 16.90
C GLY A 241 -3.88 6.94 15.42
N GLY A 242 -4.62 6.04 14.79
CA GLY A 242 -4.93 6.10 13.36
C GLY A 242 -5.87 7.25 12.99
N ALA A 243 -5.75 7.74 11.75
CA ALA A 243 -6.50 8.88 11.24
C ALA A 243 -8.02 8.67 11.32
N ALA A 244 -8.75 9.74 11.71
CA ALA A 244 -10.21 9.72 11.92
C ALA A 244 -10.99 9.31 10.65
N GLU A 245 -10.54 9.71 9.47
CA GLU A 245 -11.23 9.39 8.21
C GLU A 245 -11.29 7.88 7.93
N ARG A 246 -10.21 7.15 8.18
CA ARG A 246 -10.22 5.69 8.04
C ARG A 246 -11.12 5.04 9.09
N ARG A 247 -11.12 5.55 10.33
CA ARG A 247 -12.04 5.11 11.38
C ARG A 247 -13.50 5.30 10.96
N LYS A 248 -13.85 6.46 10.40
CA LYS A 248 -15.21 6.72 9.88
C LYS A 248 -15.63 5.70 8.81
N VAL A 249 -14.73 5.33 7.89
CA VAL A 249 -15.02 4.31 6.87
C VAL A 249 -15.33 2.96 7.52
N LEU A 250 -14.52 2.52 8.47
CA LEU A 250 -14.73 1.25 9.19
C LEU A 250 -16.06 1.26 9.97
N LEU A 251 -16.38 2.35 10.66
CA LEU A 251 -17.65 2.51 11.38
C LEU A 251 -18.85 2.54 10.43
N ARG A 252 -18.75 3.17 9.26
CA ARG A 252 -19.82 3.12 8.25
C ARG A 252 -20.08 1.70 7.75
N ASN A 253 -19.02 0.91 7.55
CA ASN A 253 -19.15 -0.49 7.17
C ASN A 253 -19.77 -1.32 8.31
N ALA A 254 -19.40 -1.06 9.57
CA ALA A 254 -20.02 -1.69 10.73
C ALA A 254 -21.52 -1.34 10.82
N LEU A 255 -21.86 -0.07 10.71
CA LEU A 255 -23.26 0.41 10.73
C LEU A 255 -24.10 -0.28 9.65
N TYR A 256 -23.62 -0.28 8.41
CA TYR A 256 -24.30 -0.94 7.30
C TYR A 256 -24.49 -2.44 7.54
N SER A 257 -23.48 -3.10 8.11
CA SER A 257 -23.56 -4.52 8.44
C SER A 257 -24.59 -4.81 9.53
N TYR A 258 -24.65 -4.01 10.61
CA TYR A 258 -25.64 -4.14 11.67
C TYR A 258 -27.06 -3.84 11.19
N GLU A 259 -27.23 -2.85 10.31
CA GLU A 259 -28.53 -2.57 9.69
C GLU A 259 -29.03 -3.75 8.85
N LYS A 260 -28.13 -4.41 8.11
CA LYS A 260 -28.43 -5.65 7.38
C LYS A 260 -28.76 -6.83 8.31
N ALA A 261 -28.10 -6.90 9.48
CA ALA A 261 -28.37 -7.90 10.49
C ALA A 261 -29.69 -7.66 11.25
N GLY A 262 -30.27 -6.46 11.16
CA GLY A 262 -31.42 -6.05 11.97
C GLY A 262 -31.07 -5.73 13.42
N ASP A 263 -29.78 -5.55 13.75
CA ASP A 263 -29.31 -5.19 15.09
C ASP A 263 -29.39 -3.68 15.30
N ALA A 264 -30.58 -3.22 15.69
CA ALA A 264 -30.85 -1.82 15.90
C ALA A 264 -30.02 -1.23 17.06
N ALA A 265 -29.67 -2.02 18.09
CA ALA A 265 -28.92 -1.53 19.24
C ALA A 265 -27.46 -1.27 18.88
N ALA A 266 -26.81 -2.20 18.17
CA ALA A 266 -25.44 -2.03 17.69
C ALA A 266 -25.36 -0.92 16.63
N ALA A 267 -26.33 -0.83 15.72
CA ALA A 267 -26.41 0.25 14.74
C ALA A 267 -26.54 1.64 15.40
N ALA A 268 -27.37 1.79 16.45
CA ALA A 268 -27.51 3.05 17.18
C ALA A 268 -26.20 3.47 17.88
N ARG A 269 -25.48 2.52 18.49
CA ARG A 269 -24.19 2.78 19.13
C ARG A 269 -23.18 3.32 18.11
N VAL A 270 -23.02 2.62 16.98
CA VAL A 270 -22.05 3.02 15.93
C VAL A 270 -22.43 4.35 15.30
N ARG A 271 -23.72 4.67 15.17
CA ARG A 271 -24.18 5.97 14.68
C ARG A 271 -23.78 7.10 15.63
N GLY A 272 -23.90 6.91 16.95
CA GLY A 272 -23.41 7.86 17.93
C GLY A 272 -21.89 8.10 17.81
N GLU A 273 -21.09 7.03 17.66
CA GLU A 273 -19.64 7.17 17.46
C GLU A 273 -19.28 7.94 16.17
N LEU A 274 -20.07 7.80 15.11
CA LEU A 274 -19.88 8.56 13.87
C LEU A 274 -20.23 10.04 14.04
N GLU A 275 -21.27 10.37 14.82
CA GLU A 275 -21.65 11.74 15.16
C GLU A 275 -20.56 12.44 15.99
N ASP A 276 -19.94 11.72 16.94
CA ASP A 276 -18.83 12.24 17.75
C ASP A 276 -17.56 12.54 16.93
N LEU A 277 -17.43 11.94 15.74
CA LEU A 277 -16.30 12.13 14.82
C LEU A 277 -16.59 13.19 13.72
N ALA A 278 -17.81 13.72 13.65
CA ALA A 278 -18.19 14.66 12.60
C ALA A 278 -17.57 16.04 12.84
#